data_447f5f0bf151f6561a5ffd31f4744a57
#
_entry.id   447f5f0bf151f6561a5ffd31f4744a57
#
_cell.length_a   1.000
_cell.length_b   1.000
_cell.length_c   1.000
_cell.angle_alpha   90.00
_cell.angle_beta   90.00
_cell.angle_gamma   90.00
#
_symmetry.space_group_name_H-M   'P 1'
#
loop_
_entity.id
_entity.type
_entity.pdbx_description
1 polymer ?
#
loop_
_entity_poly.entity_id
_entity_poly.type
_entity_poly.pdbx_seq_one_letter_code
_entity_poly.pdbx_strand_id
1 'polypeptide(L)'
;MEKDKTFKYNTEIIGTTKVHSVKSDYKIRIKNEITYKGLEDDLYRFNIVESLYALDDYEDPIMTQIAEMTNRICSIYKEIEIGINAEGIIEKVFNRDQIRDKWQKVKAWLTNAHPLESYEVIRAKEFELSNEEMEIKNIRFIHFLHQYFFIFRQSVDSGGTKYIKKNEMDRFGAGVVIPVNINLREKDLENGAIERNYEGKMVRDNKVIERLRQFTKDNYMHPEYKMTGKYVYDNITLLESDFTITEELGEFYYNHSYLRLTLEE
;
A
#
# COMPACT_ATOMS: atom_id res chain seq x y z
N MET A 1 4.77 20.73 -8.42
CA MET A 1 6.13 20.31 -8.01
C MET A 1 7.15 20.88 -8.98
N GLU A 2 8.29 21.28 -8.47
CA GLU A 2 9.44 21.68 -9.30
C GLU A 2 10.07 20.42 -9.90
N LYS A 3 10.35 20.48 -11.22
CA LYS A 3 10.94 19.34 -11.93
C LYS A 3 12.33 19.03 -11.36
N ASP A 4 12.65 17.74 -11.22
CA ASP A 4 13.91 17.19 -10.70
C ASP A 4 14.22 17.53 -9.23
N LYS A 5 13.28 18.13 -8.50
CA LYS A 5 13.37 18.28 -7.07
C LYS A 5 13.03 16.96 -6.38
N THR A 6 13.90 16.53 -5.48
CA THR A 6 13.73 15.31 -4.69
C THR A 6 13.25 15.65 -3.28
N PHE A 7 12.24 14.92 -2.82
CA PHE A 7 11.74 14.95 -1.46
C PHE A 7 12.04 13.62 -0.78
N LYS A 8 12.44 13.67 0.48
CA LYS A 8 12.76 12.48 1.28
C LYS A 8 11.72 12.28 2.35
N TYR A 9 11.30 11.03 2.53
CA TYR A 9 10.26 10.66 3.47
C TYR A 9 10.70 9.52 4.37
N ASN A 10 10.37 9.65 5.65
CA ASN A 10 10.41 8.57 6.61
C ASN A 10 9.01 7.98 6.74
N THR A 11 8.90 6.66 6.59
CA THR A 11 7.69 5.90 6.87
C THR A 11 7.95 4.98 8.05
N GLU A 12 7.10 5.07 9.07
CA GLU A 12 7.05 4.12 10.18
C GLU A 12 5.73 3.36 10.11
N ILE A 13 5.79 2.04 10.22
CA ILE A 13 4.63 1.15 10.28
C ILE A 13 4.73 0.36 11.57
N ILE A 14 3.70 0.44 12.40
CA ILE A 14 3.58 -0.33 13.63
C ILE A 14 2.28 -1.11 13.54
N GLY A 15 2.32 -2.40 13.81
CA GLY A 15 1.11 -3.18 13.71
C GLY A 15 1.11 -4.45 14.53
N THR A 16 -0.07 -5.02 14.63
CA THR A 16 -0.35 -6.33 15.22
C THR A 16 -1.11 -7.14 14.20
N THR A 17 -0.63 -8.32 13.90
CA THR A 17 -1.35 -9.30 13.08
C THR A 17 -1.62 -10.54 13.91
N LYS A 18 -2.84 -11.08 13.82
CA LYS A 18 -3.22 -12.35 14.40
C LYS A 18 -3.81 -13.24 13.31
N VAL A 19 -3.27 -14.44 13.18
CA VAL A 19 -3.81 -15.47 12.29
C VAL A 19 -4.09 -16.70 13.15
N HIS A 20 -5.35 -17.05 13.33
CA HIS A 20 -5.82 -18.03 14.30
C HIS A 20 -5.31 -17.71 15.72
N SER A 21 -4.49 -18.58 16.29
CA SER A 21 -3.91 -18.42 17.62
C SER A 21 -2.55 -17.70 17.65
N VAL A 22 -1.94 -17.48 16.48
CA VAL A 22 -0.63 -16.86 16.38
C VAL A 22 -0.80 -15.35 16.28
N LYS A 23 -0.24 -14.62 17.26
CA LYS A 23 -0.18 -13.16 17.29
C LYS A 23 1.25 -12.71 17.05
N SER A 24 1.43 -11.70 16.21
CA SER A 24 2.72 -11.07 15.96
C SER A 24 2.57 -9.56 15.96
N ASP A 25 3.39 -8.89 16.74
CA ASP A 25 3.57 -7.45 16.68
C ASP A 25 4.77 -7.15 15.78
N TYR A 26 4.74 -6.06 15.02
CA TYR A 26 5.80 -5.70 14.10
C TYR A 26 6.00 -4.19 14.02
N LYS A 27 7.24 -3.81 13.71
CA LYS A 27 7.62 -2.45 13.42
C LYS A 27 8.51 -2.42 12.18
N ILE A 28 8.13 -1.57 11.21
CA ILE A 28 8.87 -1.39 9.95
C ILE A 28 9.22 0.08 9.81
N ARG A 29 10.46 0.36 9.40
CA ARG A 29 10.92 1.70 9.04
C ARG A 29 11.39 1.69 7.61
N ILE A 30 10.87 2.63 6.80
CA ILE A 30 11.20 2.75 5.38
C ILE A 30 11.61 4.20 5.12
N LYS A 31 12.67 4.39 4.31
CA LYS A 31 13.02 5.69 3.75
C LYS A 31 12.78 5.66 2.25
N ASN A 32 12.05 6.65 1.79
CA ASN A 32 11.75 6.81 0.37
C ASN A 32 12.18 8.19 -0.11
N GLU A 33 12.70 8.23 -1.32
CA GLU A 33 12.95 9.46 -2.05
C GLU A 33 11.99 9.53 -3.24
N ILE A 34 11.32 10.64 -3.43
CA ILE A 34 10.43 10.87 -4.58
C ILE A 34 10.92 12.09 -5.37
N THR A 35 11.10 11.89 -6.68
CA THR A 35 11.53 12.93 -7.60
C THR A 35 10.51 13.08 -8.71
N TYR A 36 9.99 14.29 -8.92
CA TYR A 36 9.12 14.60 -10.04
C TYR A 36 9.96 14.83 -11.32
N LYS A 37 9.71 14.04 -12.37
CA LYS A 37 10.45 14.07 -13.63
C LYS A 37 9.80 14.92 -14.75
N GLY A 38 8.63 15.45 -14.49
CA GLY A 38 7.87 16.24 -15.47
C GLY A 38 6.64 15.52 -16.01
N LEU A 39 6.05 16.11 -17.07
CA LEU A 39 4.90 15.55 -17.76
C LEU A 39 5.38 14.79 -18.99
N GLU A 40 4.92 13.55 -19.19
CA GLU A 40 5.22 12.68 -20.32
C GLU A 40 3.95 11.89 -20.69
N ASP A 41 3.51 11.95 -21.93
CA ASP A 41 2.27 11.31 -22.43
C ASP A 41 1.03 11.67 -21.58
N ASP A 42 0.89 12.94 -21.18
CA ASP A 42 -0.16 13.45 -20.28
C ASP A 42 -0.15 12.86 -18.86
N LEU A 43 0.91 12.13 -18.49
CA LEU A 43 1.12 11.58 -17.18
C LEU A 43 2.21 12.35 -16.41
N TYR A 44 1.97 12.61 -15.14
CA TYR A 44 2.99 13.12 -14.23
C TYR A 44 3.94 11.97 -13.87
N ARG A 45 5.19 12.08 -14.32
CA ARG A 45 6.22 11.06 -14.11
C ARG A 45 6.96 11.29 -12.81
N PHE A 46 7.06 10.24 -12.01
CA PHE A 46 7.80 10.22 -10.74
C PHE A 46 8.81 9.08 -10.72
N ASN A 47 10.00 9.36 -10.20
CA ASN A 47 10.94 8.34 -9.77
C ASN A 47 10.88 8.21 -8.25
N ILE A 48 10.69 7.00 -7.74
CA ILE A 48 10.63 6.67 -6.33
C ILE A 48 11.72 5.66 -6.01
N VAL A 49 12.53 5.97 -4.99
CA VAL A 49 13.62 5.11 -4.54
C VAL A 49 13.43 4.80 -3.06
N GLU A 50 13.36 3.50 -2.72
CA GLU A 50 13.45 3.03 -1.35
C GLU A 50 14.92 2.87 -0.94
N SER A 51 15.41 3.76 -0.08
CA SER A 51 16.82 3.78 0.35
C SER A 51 17.08 2.99 1.62
N LEU A 52 16.05 2.76 2.44
CA LEU A 52 16.09 1.95 3.64
C LEU A 52 14.79 1.15 3.79
N TYR A 53 14.94 -0.13 4.15
CA TYR A 53 13.88 -0.94 4.72
C TYR A 53 14.46 -1.68 5.93
N ALA A 54 13.93 -1.41 7.11
CA ALA A 54 14.30 -2.06 8.35
C ALA A 54 13.04 -2.63 9.00
N LEU A 55 13.09 -3.91 9.30
CA LEU A 55 12.07 -4.62 10.05
C LEU A 55 12.64 -4.89 11.44
N ASP A 56 12.01 -4.31 12.45
CA ASP A 56 12.34 -4.51 13.85
C ASP A 56 11.33 -5.50 14.45
N ASP A 57 11.80 -6.42 15.29
CA ASP A 57 11.01 -7.24 16.22
C ASP A 57 10.06 -8.29 15.65
N TYR A 58 10.60 -9.31 14.95
CA TYR A 58 9.93 -10.62 14.97
C TYR A 58 10.66 -11.54 15.95
N GLU A 59 9.99 -11.91 17.04
CA GLU A 59 10.50 -12.91 17.96
C GLU A 59 10.40 -14.34 17.40
N ASP A 60 9.48 -14.54 16.44
CA ASP A 60 9.23 -15.85 15.82
C ASP A 60 10.14 -16.07 14.61
N PRO A 61 10.97 -17.13 14.58
CA PRO A 61 11.89 -17.43 13.48
C PRO A 61 11.17 -17.67 12.14
N ILE A 62 9.97 -18.26 12.16
CA ILE A 62 9.18 -18.53 10.94
C ILE A 62 8.69 -17.20 10.36
N MET A 63 8.20 -16.30 11.19
CA MET A 63 7.76 -14.98 10.76
C MET A 63 8.93 -14.16 10.23
N THR A 64 10.11 -14.26 10.85
CA THR A 64 11.35 -13.65 10.34
C THR A 64 11.68 -14.15 8.94
N GLN A 65 11.63 -15.45 8.71
CA GLN A 65 11.90 -16.03 7.38
C GLN A 65 10.87 -15.58 6.33
N ILE A 66 9.60 -15.55 6.68
CA ILE A 66 8.54 -15.05 5.78
C ILE A 66 8.77 -13.58 5.44
N ALA A 67 9.12 -12.77 6.43
CA ALA A 67 9.38 -11.34 6.26
C ALA A 67 10.63 -11.10 5.37
N GLU A 68 11.70 -11.86 5.56
CA GLU A 68 12.90 -11.80 4.71
C GLU A 68 12.58 -12.16 3.26
N MET A 69 11.84 -13.24 3.05
CA MET A 69 11.40 -13.66 1.72
C MET A 69 10.52 -12.60 1.06
N THR A 70 9.57 -12.06 1.79
CA THR A 70 8.66 -10.99 1.32
C THR A 70 9.45 -9.73 0.96
N ASN A 71 10.35 -9.28 1.84
CA ASN A 71 11.21 -8.12 1.58
C ASN A 71 12.08 -8.34 0.34
N ARG A 72 12.63 -9.56 0.17
CA ARG A 72 13.43 -9.90 -1.01
C ARG A 72 12.59 -9.82 -2.30
N ILE A 73 11.37 -10.33 -2.28
CA ILE A 73 10.44 -10.25 -3.42
C ILE A 73 10.08 -8.79 -3.71
N CYS A 74 9.73 -8.01 -2.70
CA CYS A 74 9.37 -6.60 -2.85
C CYS A 74 10.57 -5.73 -3.29
N SER A 75 11.80 -6.18 -3.07
CA SER A 75 13.02 -5.42 -3.40
C SER A 75 13.17 -5.10 -4.91
N ILE A 76 12.44 -5.78 -5.79
CA ILE A 76 12.41 -5.46 -7.22
C ILE A 76 11.85 -4.06 -7.50
N TYR A 77 11.00 -3.55 -6.57
CA TYR A 77 10.35 -2.25 -6.65
C TYR A 77 11.05 -1.16 -5.82
N LYS A 78 12.25 -1.44 -5.26
CA LYS A 78 13.03 -0.42 -4.52
C LYS A 78 13.34 0.84 -5.34
N GLU A 79 13.34 0.73 -6.64
CA GLU A 79 13.41 1.84 -7.56
C GLU A 79 12.35 1.64 -8.63
N ILE A 80 11.39 2.53 -8.68
CA ILE A 80 10.25 2.46 -9.59
C ILE A 80 9.98 3.83 -10.21
N GLU A 81 9.77 3.84 -11.52
CA GLU A 81 9.31 5.01 -12.26
C GLU A 81 7.88 4.84 -12.70
N ILE A 82 6.99 5.71 -12.21
CA ILE A 82 5.55 5.64 -12.46
C ILE A 82 5.02 6.88 -13.17
N GLY A 83 3.99 6.69 -13.97
CA GLY A 83 3.15 7.73 -14.56
C GLY A 83 1.80 7.79 -13.88
N ILE A 84 1.39 8.98 -13.46
CA ILE A 84 0.16 9.23 -12.72
C ILE A 84 -0.70 10.22 -13.49
N ASN A 85 -1.97 9.92 -13.67
CA ASN A 85 -2.91 10.84 -14.32
C ASN A 85 -3.32 12.01 -13.40
N ALA A 86 -4.17 12.90 -13.93
CA ALA A 86 -4.65 14.07 -13.19
C ALA A 86 -5.47 13.72 -11.94
N GLU A 87 -6.08 12.55 -11.87
CA GLU A 87 -6.82 12.03 -10.72
C GLU A 87 -5.93 11.38 -9.65
N GLY A 88 -4.60 11.29 -9.88
CA GLY A 88 -3.67 10.66 -8.96
C GLY A 88 -3.59 9.13 -9.10
N ILE A 89 -4.10 8.58 -10.21
CA ILE A 89 -4.10 7.14 -10.46
C ILE A 89 -2.83 6.76 -11.22
N ILE A 90 -2.12 5.74 -10.74
CA ILE A 90 -0.98 5.16 -11.46
C ILE A 90 -1.51 4.45 -12.70
N GLU A 91 -1.04 4.84 -13.88
CA GLU A 91 -1.45 4.27 -15.17
C GLU A 91 -0.29 3.59 -15.92
N LYS A 92 0.95 3.92 -15.58
CA LYS A 92 2.12 3.42 -16.30
C LYS A 92 3.28 3.15 -15.35
N VAL A 93 4.08 2.15 -15.66
CA VAL A 93 5.40 1.89 -15.06
C VAL A 93 6.43 1.99 -16.17
N PHE A 94 7.35 2.96 -16.07
CA PHE A 94 8.31 3.24 -17.15
C PHE A 94 9.52 2.32 -17.14
N ASN A 95 9.96 1.85 -15.97
CA ASN A 95 11.17 1.05 -15.80
C ASN A 95 10.90 -0.48 -15.66
N ARG A 96 9.85 -1.00 -16.32
CA ARG A 96 9.44 -2.42 -16.22
C ARG A 96 10.55 -3.41 -16.55
N ASP A 97 11.39 -3.11 -17.55
CA ASP A 97 12.49 -4.01 -17.92
C ASP A 97 13.51 -4.14 -16.78
N GLN A 98 13.83 -3.05 -16.10
CA GLN A 98 14.72 -3.08 -14.93
C GLN A 98 14.10 -3.89 -13.77
N ILE A 99 12.79 -3.77 -13.56
CA ILE A 99 12.06 -4.55 -12.55
C ILE A 99 12.12 -6.05 -12.89
N ARG A 100 11.93 -6.41 -14.16
CA ARG A 100 12.04 -7.80 -14.63
C ARG A 100 13.46 -8.36 -14.46
N ASP A 101 14.49 -7.56 -14.75
CA ASP A 101 15.89 -7.97 -14.54
C ASP A 101 16.19 -8.20 -13.05
N LYS A 102 15.70 -7.32 -12.17
CA LYS A 102 15.78 -7.51 -10.71
C LYS A 102 15.04 -8.78 -10.28
N TRP A 103 13.86 -9.04 -10.87
CA TRP A 103 13.09 -10.26 -10.60
C TRP A 103 13.87 -11.54 -10.96
N GLN A 104 14.58 -11.61 -12.08
CA GLN A 104 15.35 -12.81 -12.43
C GLN A 104 16.37 -13.17 -11.35
N LYS A 105 17.00 -12.16 -10.73
CA LYS A 105 17.94 -12.37 -9.61
C LYS A 105 17.24 -12.89 -8.34
N VAL A 106 16.08 -12.32 -8.02
CA VAL A 106 15.27 -12.77 -6.87
C VAL A 106 14.74 -14.19 -7.10
N LYS A 107 14.24 -14.49 -8.31
CA LYS A 107 13.78 -15.82 -8.70
C LYS A 107 14.89 -16.87 -8.53
N ALA A 108 16.10 -16.58 -9.01
CA ALA A 108 17.24 -17.50 -8.86
C ALA A 108 17.56 -17.77 -7.38
N TRP A 109 17.51 -16.73 -6.54
CA TRP A 109 17.70 -16.89 -5.10
C TRP A 109 16.58 -17.73 -4.46
N LEU A 110 15.30 -17.45 -4.77
CA LEU A 110 14.16 -18.22 -4.27
C LEU A 110 14.26 -19.70 -4.64
N THR A 111 14.58 -19.99 -5.90
CA THR A 111 14.72 -21.37 -6.40
C THR A 111 15.83 -22.12 -5.66
N ASN A 112 16.92 -21.45 -5.29
CA ASN A 112 18.05 -22.08 -4.61
C ASN A 112 17.84 -22.22 -3.10
N ALA A 113 17.29 -21.20 -2.45
CA ALA A 113 17.14 -21.14 -1.00
C ALA A 113 15.83 -21.80 -0.50
N HIS A 114 14.76 -21.74 -1.28
CA HIS A 114 13.40 -22.15 -0.90
C HIS A 114 12.67 -22.88 -2.04
N PRO A 115 13.21 -24.01 -2.56
CA PRO A 115 12.73 -24.62 -3.80
C PRO A 115 11.27 -25.11 -3.76
N LEU A 116 10.80 -25.56 -2.61
CA LEU A 116 9.42 -26.05 -2.46
C LEU A 116 8.43 -24.94 -2.15
N GLU A 117 8.78 -24.08 -1.21
CA GLU A 117 7.91 -23.02 -0.70
C GLU A 117 7.74 -21.88 -1.71
N SER A 118 8.70 -21.66 -2.59
CA SER A 118 8.70 -20.53 -3.52
C SER A 118 8.00 -20.80 -4.84
N TYR A 119 7.64 -22.04 -5.17
CA TYR A 119 7.09 -22.40 -6.49
C TYR A 119 5.84 -21.57 -6.87
N GLU A 120 4.84 -21.54 -6.00
CA GLU A 120 3.61 -20.79 -6.25
C GLU A 120 3.84 -19.28 -6.26
N VAL A 121 4.73 -18.79 -5.40
CA VAL A 121 5.13 -17.37 -5.33
C VAL A 121 5.80 -16.93 -6.63
N ILE A 122 6.74 -17.74 -7.14
CA ILE A 122 7.43 -17.49 -8.42
C ILE A 122 6.41 -17.43 -9.56
N ARG A 123 5.52 -18.43 -9.63
CA ARG A 123 4.49 -18.50 -10.67
C ARG A 123 3.55 -17.28 -10.64
N ALA A 124 3.08 -16.90 -9.45
CA ALA A 124 2.21 -15.75 -9.27
C ALA A 124 2.89 -14.45 -9.69
N LYS A 125 4.17 -14.25 -9.29
CA LYS A 125 4.91 -13.05 -9.64
C LYS A 125 5.27 -12.98 -11.12
N GLU A 126 5.57 -14.09 -11.76
CA GLU A 126 5.79 -14.14 -13.22
C GLU A 126 4.52 -13.80 -14.00
N PHE A 127 3.37 -14.29 -13.54
CA PHE A 127 2.09 -13.92 -14.12
C PHE A 127 1.81 -12.41 -13.95
N GLU A 128 2.03 -11.86 -12.77
CA GLU A 128 1.90 -10.42 -12.49
C GLU A 128 2.78 -9.60 -13.43
N LEU A 129 4.09 -9.88 -13.50
CA LEU A 129 5.05 -9.12 -14.30
C LEU A 129 4.84 -9.29 -15.82
N SER A 130 4.20 -10.37 -16.27
CA SER A 130 3.82 -10.56 -17.67
C SER A 130 2.66 -9.67 -18.12
N ASN A 131 1.83 -9.21 -17.15
CA ASN A 131 0.63 -8.42 -17.39
C ASN A 131 0.76 -7.03 -16.73
N GLU A 132 0.88 -5.98 -17.56
CA GLU A 132 1.07 -4.61 -17.05
C GLU A 132 -0.08 -4.12 -16.16
N GLU A 133 -1.31 -4.45 -16.51
CA GLU A 133 -2.47 -4.06 -15.69
C GLU A 133 -2.44 -4.69 -14.30
N MET A 134 -2.04 -5.96 -14.21
CA MET A 134 -1.88 -6.67 -12.94
C MET A 134 -0.72 -6.10 -12.12
N GLU A 135 0.41 -5.80 -12.77
CA GLU A 135 1.55 -5.17 -12.12
C GLU A 135 1.17 -3.81 -11.53
N ILE A 136 0.50 -2.95 -12.31
CA ILE A 136 0.02 -1.64 -11.85
C ILE A 136 -0.96 -1.79 -10.68
N LYS A 137 -1.88 -2.76 -10.74
CA LYS A 137 -2.80 -3.03 -9.61
C LYS A 137 -2.05 -3.36 -8.33
N ASN A 138 -1.02 -4.19 -8.41
CA ASN A 138 -0.26 -4.61 -7.23
C ASN A 138 0.66 -3.51 -6.69
N ILE A 139 1.30 -2.76 -7.56
CA ILE A 139 2.15 -1.61 -7.19
C ILE A 139 1.37 -0.57 -6.37
N ARG A 140 0.10 -0.35 -6.66
CA ARG A 140 -0.77 0.56 -5.90
C ARG A 140 -0.87 0.23 -4.41
N PHE A 141 -0.56 -0.99 -4.01
CA PHE A 141 -0.57 -1.44 -2.61
C PHE A 141 0.79 -1.34 -1.91
N ILE A 142 1.85 -0.92 -2.59
CA ILE A 142 3.11 -0.56 -1.94
C ILE A 142 2.80 0.57 -0.96
N HIS A 143 3.13 0.37 0.32
CA HIS A 143 2.73 1.26 1.42
C HIS A 143 2.99 2.74 1.14
N PHE A 144 4.20 3.07 0.68
CA PHE A 144 4.54 4.46 0.35
C PHE A 144 3.66 5.00 -0.79
N LEU A 145 3.51 4.26 -1.88
CA LEU A 145 2.72 4.69 -3.04
C LEU A 145 1.24 4.84 -2.68
N HIS A 146 0.69 3.87 -1.94
CA HIS A 146 -0.69 3.92 -1.48
C HIS A 146 -0.93 5.14 -0.60
N GLN A 147 -0.06 5.40 0.36
CA GLN A 147 -0.18 6.50 1.31
C GLN A 147 0.05 7.85 0.65
N TYR A 148 1.06 7.95 -0.23
CA TYR A 148 1.42 9.22 -0.88
C TYR A 148 0.39 9.67 -1.92
N PHE A 149 -0.15 8.73 -2.72
CA PHE A 149 -1.04 9.06 -3.84
C PHE A 149 -2.53 8.81 -3.57
N PHE A 150 -2.88 8.17 -2.46
CA PHE A 150 -4.25 7.73 -2.18
C PHE A 150 -5.32 8.85 -2.26
N ILE A 151 -5.04 10.02 -1.71
CA ILE A 151 -5.93 11.19 -1.75
C ILE A 151 -5.26 12.44 -2.35
N PHE A 152 -4.11 12.26 -3.00
CA PHE A 152 -3.24 13.33 -3.44
C PHE A 152 -3.95 14.41 -4.26
N ARG A 153 -4.94 14.05 -5.10
CA ARG A 153 -5.64 14.98 -5.98
C ARG A 153 -7.15 14.97 -5.84
N GLN A 154 -7.68 14.33 -4.82
CA GLN A 154 -9.11 14.40 -4.57
C GLN A 154 -9.48 15.83 -4.17
N SER A 155 -10.12 16.55 -5.09
CA SER A 155 -10.71 17.85 -4.76
C SER A 155 -11.88 17.65 -3.80
N VAL A 156 -11.98 18.51 -2.81
CA VAL A 156 -13.14 18.60 -1.91
C VAL A 156 -13.94 19.82 -2.30
N ASP A 157 -15.25 19.68 -2.44
CA ASP A 157 -16.09 20.83 -2.74
C ASP A 157 -16.09 21.83 -1.58
N SER A 158 -16.45 23.08 -1.86
CA SER A 158 -16.44 24.23 -0.92
C SER A 158 -17.40 24.08 0.26
N GLY A 159 -17.41 23.00 0.92
CA GLY A 159 -18.11 22.65 2.17
C GLY A 159 -17.30 21.65 2.98
N GLY A 160 -16.12 21.34 2.51
CA GLY A 160 -15.14 20.56 3.25
C GLY A 160 -15.42 19.08 3.38
N THR A 161 -16.39 18.50 2.69
CA THR A 161 -16.70 17.06 2.80
C THR A 161 -16.94 16.41 1.44
N LYS A 162 -16.30 15.27 1.19
CA LYS A 162 -16.48 14.46 -0.01
C LYS A 162 -16.66 12.99 0.36
N TYR A 163 -17.60 12.33 -0.33
CA TYR A 163 -17.80 10.89 -0.22
C TYR A 163 -17.19 10.18 -1.42
N ILE A 164 -16.30 9.22 -1.14
CA ILE A 164 -15.59 8.45 -2.16
C ILE A 164 -15.98 6.98 -1.99
N LYS A 165 -16.33 6.33 -3.10
CA LYS A 165 -16.45 4.87 -3.16
C LYS A 165 -15.17 4.30 -3.73
N LYS A 166 -14.57 3.35 -3.02
CA LYS A 166 -13.33 2.68 -3.43
C LYS A 166 -13.49 1.17 -3.31
N ASN A 167 -12.78 0.45 -4.14
CA ASN A 167 -12.66 -0.99 -4.04
C ASN A 167 -11.25 -1.32 -3.55
N GLU A 168 -11.15 -1.94 -2.38
CA GLU A 168 -9.91 -2.50 -1.86
C GLU A 168 -9.75 -3.94 -2.33
N MET A 169 -8.61 -4.23 -2.95
CA MET A 169 -8.35 -5.55 -3.55
C MET A 169 -7.84 -6.52 -2.50
N ASP A 170 -8.52 -7.66 -2.42
CA ASP A 170 -8.07 -8.88 -1.73
C ASP A 170 -7.32 -8.70 -0.40
N ARG A 171 -7.83 -7.79 0.44
CA ARG A 171 -7.19 -7.45 1.72
C ARG A 171 -7.07 -8.64 2.68
N PHE A 172 -7.91 -9.66 2.51
CA PHE A 172 -7.97 -10.83 3.37
C PHE A 172 -7.35 -12.09 2.75
N GLY A 173 -6.76 -11.99 1.56
CA GLY A 173 -6.22 -13.16 0.85
C GLY A 173 -7.31 -14.14 0.35
N ALA A 174 -8.57 -13.69 0.27
CA ALA A 174 -9.71 -14.51 -0.10
C ALA A 174 -10.13 -14.35 -1.57
N GLY A 175 -9.36 -13.60 -2.38
CA GLY A 175 -9.70 -13.27 -3.77
C GLY A 175 -10.96 -12.41 -3.91
N VAL A 176 -11.30 -11.59 -2.91
CA VAL A 176 -12.48 -10.73 -2.91
C VAL A 176 -12.11 -9.26 -2.90
N VAL A 177 -12.85 -8.50 -3.69
CA VAL A 177 -12.80 -7.04 -3.68
C VAL A 177 -13.73 -6.53 -2.58
N ILE A 178 -13.21 -5.65 -1.71
CA ILE A 178 -13.97 -5.08 -0.60
C ILE A 178 -14.42 -3.67 -1.00
N PRO A 179 -15.75 -3.43 -1.13
CA PRO A 179 -16.24 -2.07 -1.36
C PRO A 179 -16.14 -1.26 -0.07
N VAL A 180 -15.55 -0.06 -0.17
CA VAL A 180 -15.33 0.86 0.96
C VAL A 180 -15.94 2.21 0.64
N ASN A 181 -16.71 2.76 1.57
CA ASN A 181 -17.12 4.15 1.55
C ASN A 181 -16.17 4.97 2.41
N ILE A 182 -15.63 6.03 1.83
CA ILE A 182 -14.69 6.94 2.48
C ILE A 182 -15.34 8.30 2.60
N ASN A 183 -15.31 8.86 3.80
CA ASN A 183 -15.70 10.23 4.08
C ASN A 183 -14.41 11.06 4.23
N LEU A 184 -14.21 12.02 3.35
CA LEU A 184 -13.08 12.93 3.32
C LEU A 184 -13.53 14.32 3.77
N ARG A 185 -12.79 14.92 4.71
CA ARG A 185 -12.99 16.30 5.17
C ARG A 185 -11.71 17.09 5.01
N GLU A 186 -11.85 18.31 4.53
CA GLU A 186 -10.73 19.22 4.33
C GLU A 186 -10.83 20.42 5.26
N LYS A 187 -9.69 20.90 5.73
CA LYS A 187 -9.58 22.07 6.59
C LYS A 187 -8.31 22.81 6.23
N ASP A 188 -8.44 24.12 6.03
CA ASP A 188 -7.28 25.02 5.92
C ASP A 188 -6.64 25.22 7.29
N LEU A 189 -5.32 25.19 7.33
CA LEU A 189 -4.52 25.49 8.50
C LEU A 189 -4.02 26.93 8.49
N GLU A 190 -3.72 27.49 9.66
CA GLU A 190 -3.26 28.89 9.84
C GLU A 190 -1.98 29.21 9.06
N ASN A 191 -1.12 28.23 8.81
CA ASN A 191 0.11 28.35 8.03
C ASN A 191 -0.08 28.24 6.51
N GLY A 192 -1.32 28.16 6.03
CA GLY A 192 -1.67 28.00 4.63
C GLY A 192 -1.60 26.55 4.10
N ALA A 193 -1.21 25.60 4.92
CA ALA A 193 -1.29 24.19 4.58
C ALA A 193 -2.73 23.68 4.65
N ILE A 194 -3.01 22.56 3.99
CA ILE A 194 -4.32 21.91 3.96
C ILE A 194 -4.23 20.60 4.71
N GLU A 195 -5.12 20.41 5.67
CA GLU A 195 -5.32 19.15 6.37
C GLU A 195 -6.52 18.39 5.78
N ARG A 196 -6.32 17.13 5.41
CA ARG A 196 -7.39 16.22 4.96
C ARG A 196 -7.52 15.06 5.91
N ASN A 197 -8.68 14.93 6.53
CA ASN A 197 -9.03 13.81 7.38
C ASN A 197 -9.98 12.89 6.63
N TYR A 198 -9.78 11.58 6.75
CA TYR A 198 -10.69 10.62 6.15
C TYR A 198 -11.01 9.46 7.09
N GLU A 199 -12.20 8.93 6.90
CA GLU A 199 -12.71 7.74 7.55
C GLU A 199 -13.36 6.84 6.50
N GLY A 200 -12.86 5.61 6.38
CA GLY A 200 -13.36 4.60 5.46
C GLY A 200 -13.89 3.39 6.19
N LYS A 201 -15.00 2.84 5.71
CA LYS A 201 -15.62 1.62 6.24
C LYS A 201 -16.07 0.72 5.11
N MET A 202 -15.95 -0.59 5.32
CA MET A 202 -16.50 -1.59 4.43
C MET A 202 -18.00 -1.37 4.23
N VAL A 203 -18.42 -1.39 2.98
CA VAL A 203 -19.85 -1.44 2.63
C VAL A 203 -20.34 -2.86 2.81
N ARG A 204 -21.47 -3.01 3.50
CA ARG A 204 -22.09 -4.32 3.67
C ARG A 204 -22.58 -4.85 2.32
N ASP A 205 -21.88 -5.83 1.77
CA ASP A 205 -22.23 -6.55 0.56
C ASP A 205 -22.40 -8.04 0.90
N ASN A 206 -23.61 -8.55 0.71
CA ASN A 206 -23.92 -9.92 1.11
C ASN A 206 -23.09 -10.96 0.31
N LYS A 207 -22.78 -10.70 -0.97
CA LYS A 207 -21.96 -11.60 -1.79
C LYS A 207 -20.51 -11.67 -1.29
N VAL A 208 -19.94 -10.51 -0.92
CA VAL A 208 -18.61 -10.42 -0.33
C VAL A 208 -18.58 -11.14 1.02
N ILE A 209 -19.56 -10.87 1.90
CA ILE A 209 -19.67 -11.49 3.23
C ILE A 209 -19.79 -13.01 3.11
N GLU A 210 -20.63 -13.50 2.21
CA GLU A 210 -20.84 -14.94 1.99
C GLU A 210 -19.54 -15.62 1.51
N ARG A 211 -18.82 -15.00 0.59
CA ARG A 211 -17.53 -15.50 0.10
C ARG A 211 -16.45 -15.53 1.19
N LEU A 212 -16.39 -14.52 2.03
CA LEU A 212 -15.49 -14.48 3.20
C LEU A 212 -15.85 -15.55 4.23
N ARG A 213 -17.13 -15.80 4.48
CA ARG A 213 -17.60 -16.91 5.34
C ARG A 213 -17.23 -18.28 4.79
N GLN A 214 -17.36 -18.49 3.49
CA GLN A 214 -16.91 -19.72 2.83
C GLN A 214 -15.39 -19.90 2.97
N PHE A 215 -14.62 -18.83 2.82
CA PHE A 215 -13.17 -18.83 2.96
C PHE A 215 -12.73 -19.20 4.40
N THR A 216 -13.34 -18.59 5.42
CA THR A 216 -13.04 -18.87 6.83
C THR A 216 -13.72 -20.14 7.37
N LYS A 217 -14.68 -20.71 6.64
CA LYS A 217 -15.56 -21.80 7.08
C LYS A 217 -16.38 -21.47 8.34
N ASP A 218 -16.63 -20.17 8.56
CA ASP A 218 -17.41 -19.64 9.67
C ASP A 218 -18.65 -18.92 9.13
N ASN A 219 -19.82 -19.53 9.28
CA ASN A 219 -21.10 -19.00 8.80
C ASN A 219 -21.59 -17.78 9.59
N TYR A 220 -21.07 -17.55 10.79
CA TYR A 220 -21.46 -16.47 11.68
C TYR A 220 -20.47 -15.31 11.70
N MET A 221 -19.33 -15.46 11.02
CA MET A 221 -18.30 -14.44 10.94
C MET A 221 -18.84 -13.13 10.37
N HIS A 222 -18.44 -12.02 10.99
CA HIS A 222 -18.70 -10.66 10.54
C HIS A 222 -17.38 -10.01 10.13
N PRO A 223 -17.15 -9.80 8.81
CA PRO A 223 -15.94 -9.14 8.37
C PRO A 223 -16.00 -7.66 8.73
N GLU A 224 -14.88 -7.11 9.16
CA GLU A 224 -14.71 -5.70 9.41
C GLU A 224 -13.47 -5.17 8.66
N TYR A 225 -13.65 -4.06 7.95
CA TYR A 225 -12.56 -3.29 7.38
C TYR A 225 -12.82 -1.81 7.67
N LYS A 226 -11.88 -1.19 8.37
CA LYS A 226 -11.90 0.24 8.70
C LYS A 226 -10.57 0.87 8.34
N MET A 227 -10.61 2.10 7.88
CA MET A 227 -9.45 2.95 7.70
C MET A 227 -9.74 4.35 8.23
N THR A 228 -8.74 4.95 8.86
CA THR A 228 -8.78 6.36 9.25
C THR A 228 -7.43 6.98 8.96
N GLY A 229 -7.40 8.27 8.67
CA GLY A 229 -6.13 8.93 8.47
C GLY A 229 -6.24 10.42 8.31
N LYS A 230 -5.07 11.03 8.32
CA LYS A 230 -4.86 12.46 8.15
C LYS A 230 -3.73 12.68 7.15
N TYR A 231 -3.88 13.65 6.29
CA TYR A 231 -2.87 14.14 5.37
C TYR A 231 -2.71 15.64 5.54
N VAL A 232 -1.48 16.11 5.59
CA VAL A 232 -1.16 17.53 5.64
C VAL A 232 -0.33 17.88 4.41
N TYR A 233 -0.80 18.82 3.63
CA TYR A 233 -0.15 19.29 2.40
C TYR A 233 0.19 20.76 2.49
N ASP A 234 1.37 21.13 1.96
CA ASP A 234 1.66 22.49 1.53
C ASP A 234 1.64 22.52 0.00
N ASN A 235 0.66 23.18 -0.57
CA ASN A 235 0.34 23.11 -2.00
C ASN A 235 0.16 21.65 -2.46
N ILE A 236 1.17 21.11 -3.17
CA ILE A 236 1.18 19.75 -3.70
C ILE A 236 2.19 18.84 -2.98
N THR A 237 2.91 19.36 -1.99
CA THR A 237 3.90 18.60 -1.23
C THR A 237 3.24 17.99 0.00
N LEU A 238 3.28 16.68 0.13
CA LEU A 238 2.86 16.00 1.34
C LEU A 238 3.88 16.28 2.45
N LEU A 239 3.45 16.86 3.53
CA LEU A 239 4.29 17.13 4.70
C LEU A 239 4.26 15.99 5.70
N GLU A 240 3.05 15.50 5.97
CA GLU A 240 2.80 14.43 6.94
C GLU A 240 1.56 13.63 6.54
N SER A 241 1.57 12.34 6.79
CA SER A 241 0.34 11.56 6.81
C SER A 241 0.37 10.51 7.92
N ASP A 242 -0.77 10.33 8.56
CA ASP A 242 -1.06 9.25 9.49
C ASP A 242 -2.17 8.38 8.91
N PHE A 243 -2.02 7.06 9.00
CA PHE A 243 -2.96 6.12 8.44
C PHE A 243 -3.11 4.90 9.33
N THR A 244 -4.33 4.60 9.73
CA THR A 244 -4.66 3.41 10.51
C THR A 244 -5.60 2.52 9.71
N ILE A 245 -5.27 1.23 9.63
CA ILE A 245 -6.14 0.18 9.06
C ILE A 245 -6.46 -0.82 10.16
N THR A 246 -7.72 -1.24 10.23
CA THR A 246 -8.15 -2.39 11.03
C THR A 246 -8.91 -3.35 10.11
N GLU A 247 -8.50 -4.60 10.13
CA GLU A 247 -9.05 -5.69 9.32
C GLU A 247 -9.37 -6.86 10.25
N GLU A 248 -10.58 -7.40 10.15
CA GLU A 248 -11.03 -8.49 11.02
C GLU A 248 -11.91 -9.49 10.27
N LEU A 249 -11.61 -10.77 10.44
CA LEU A 249 -12.44 -11.91 10.00
C LEU A 249 -12.69 -12.83 11.20
N GLY A 250 -13.46 -12.35 12.18
CA GLY A 250 -13.74 -13.08 13.39
C GLY A 250 -12.47 -13.55 14.12
N GLU A 251 -12.41 -14.84 14.49
CA GLU A 251 -11.22 -15.41 15.13
C GLU A 251 -10.13 -15.84 14.14
N PHE A 252 -10.44 -15.87 12.84
CA PHE A 252 -9.53 -16.35 11.80
C PHE A 252 -8.38 -15.39 11.55
N TYR A 253 -8.67 -14.08 11.43
CA TYR A 253 -7.69 -13.07 11.07
C TYR A 253 -8.02 -11.74 11.72
N TYR A 254 -7.00 -11.09 12.26
CA TYR A 254 -7.02 -9.72 12.72
C TYR A 254 -5.73 -9.03 12.29
N ASN A 255 -5.86 -7.82 11.78
CA ASN A 255 -4.73 -6.94 11.54
C ASN A 255 -5.09 -5.52 11.95
N HIS A 256 -4.20 -4.91 12.72
CA HIS A 256 -4.27 -3.49 13.05
C HIS A 256 -2.91 -2.89 12.75
N SER A 257 -2.86 -1.93 11.85
CA SER A 257 -1.63 -1.27 11.46
C SER A 257 -1.80 0.24 11.46
N TYR A 258 -0.80 0.90 12.02
CA TYR A 258 -0.62 2.35 12.00
C TYR A 258 0.59 2.67 11.13
N LEU A 259 0.40 3.56 10.16
CA LEU A 259 1.45 4.02 9.26
C LEU A 259 1.59 5.53 9.44
N ARG A 260 2.80 6.00 9.64
CA ARG A 260 3.14 7.41 9.68
C ARG A 260 4.18 7.72 8.62
N LEU A 261 3.92 8.73 7.80
CA LEU A 261 4.84 9.23 6.79
C LEU A 261 5.11 10.70 7.06
N THR A 262 6.38 11.08 7.09
CA THR A 262 6.82 12.46 7.36
C THR A 262 7.88 12.85 6.35
N LEU A 263 7.78 14.09 5.86
CA LEU A 263 8.82 14.72 5.04
C LEU A 263 10.06 14.95 5.91
N GLU A 264 11.24 14.57 5.41
CA GLU A 264 12.52 14.96 6.03
C GLU A 264 12.80 16.44 5.70
N GLU A 265 13.24 17.19 6.69
CA GLU A 265 13.69 18.60 6.54
C GLU A 265 15.01 18.72 5.78
#